data_bb7faa497ccee0864e220bde19a1f71f
#
_entry.id   bb7faa497ccee0864e220bde19a1f71f
#
_cell.length_a   1.000
_cell.length_b   1.000
_cell.length_c   1.000
_cell.angle_alpha   90.00
_cell.angle_beta   90.00
_cell.angle_gamma   90.00
#
_symmetry.space_group_name_H-M   'P 1'
#
loop_
_entity.id
_entity.type
_entity.pdbx_description
1 polymer ?
#
loop_
_entity_poly.entity_id
_entity_poly.type
_entity_poly.pdbx_seq_one_letter_code
_entity_poly.pdbx_strand_id
1 'polypeptide(L)'
;TLIVIGLSATPYPKGLVKPYSELSVPITTRQLLDKDDLCPVRYFGGRTVDLKGVKTKRLSPGGVDYDPKSLADAIDKDEKLAGDIIESFKRFGKGQTIALSPSIQHSKKLVEMFQNEGISAEHIDGYMDEEERQMLFASHDAGDFQILSCSRLLNTGYDAPQVQMLIDCFSTKSLISFI
;
A
#
# COMPACT_ATOMS: atom_id res chain seq x y z
N THR A 1 -39.10 2.89 -14.45
CA THR A 1 -37.87 2.08 -14.34
C THR A 1 -36.79 2.96 -13.76
N LEU A 2 -36.19 2.57 -12.67
CA LEU A 2 -35.06 3.29 -12.06
C LEU A 2 -33.77 2.90 -12.78
N ILE A 3 -33.00 3.89 -13.25
CA ILE A 3 -31.68 3.68 -13.81
C ILE A 3 -30.66 3.82 -12.67
N VAL A 4 -29.84 2.80 -12.46
CA VAL A 4 -28.79 2.78 -11.45
C VAL A 4 -27.45 2.71 -12.15
N ILE A 5 -26.58 3.69 -11.89
CA ILE A 5 -25.23 3.76 -12.43
C ILE A 5 -24.25 3.61 -11.26
N GLY A 6 -23.35 2.62 -11.34
CA GLY A 6 -22.25 2.43 -10.39
C GLY A 6 -20.92 2.78 -11.03
N LEU A 7 -20.07 3.50 -10.31
CA LEU A 7 -18.71 3.83 -10.71
C LEU A 7 -17.73 3.06 -9.83
N SER A 8 -16.76 2.37 -10.44
CA SER A 8 -15.72 1.62 -9.73
C SER A 8 -14.49 1.46 -10.61
N ALA A 9 -13.31 1.59 -10.02
CA ALA A 9 -12.07 1.23 -10.69
C ALA A 9 -11.85 -0.30 -10.75
N THR A 10 -12.52 -1.06 -9.85
CA THR A 10 -12.42 -2.52 -9.75
C THR A 10 -13.80 -3.18 -9.83
N PRO A 11 -14.47 -3.20 -11.00
CA PRO A 11 -15.85 -3.65 -11.14
C PRO A 11 -16.03 -5.17 -11.16
N TYR A 12 -15.08 -5.95 -10.59
CA TYR A 12 -15.03 -7.40 -10.70
C TYR A 12 -15.37 -8.21 -9.45
N PRO A 13 -15.84 -7.66 -8.31
CA PRO A 13 -16.20 -8.48 -7.16
C PRO A 13 -17.40 -9.38 -7.49
N LYS A 14 -17.37 -10.62 -6.97
CA LYS A 14 -18.45 -11.58 -7.11
C LYS A 14 -19.77 -10.96 -6.63
N GLY A 15 -20.81 -11.00 -7.46
CA GLY A 15 -22.14 -10.52 -7.13
C GLY A 15 -22.49 -9.11 -7.63
N LEU A 16 -21.55 -8.39 -8.23
CA LEU A 16 -21.79 -7.06 -8.81
C LEU A 16 -22.78 -7.11 -9.99
N VAL A 17 -22.88 -8.24 -10.67
CA VAL A 17 -23.74 -8.43 -11.85
C VAL A 17 -25.23 -8.37 -11.52
N LYS A 18 -25.64 -8.59 -10.26
CA LYS A 18 -27.07 -8.65 -9.91
C LYS A 18 -27.81 -7.31 -9.96
N PRO A 19 -27.28 -6.16 -9.53
CA PRO A 19 -27.95 -4.88 -9.71
C PRO A 19 -27.70 -4.22 -11.07
N TYR A 20 -26.70 -4.67 -11.85
CA TYR A 20 -26.30 -4.06 -13.10
C TYR A 20 -26.49 -5.02 -14.28
N SER A 21 -27.00 -4.52 -15.40
CA SER A 21 -27.21 -5.29 -16.63
C SER A 21 -26.01 -5.23 -17.57
N GLU A 22 -25.20 -4.18 -17.47
CA GLU A 22 -24.09 -3.93 -18.40
C GLU A 22 -22.86 -3.40 -17.64
N LEU A 23 -21.69 -3.67 -18.18
CA LEU A 23 -20.40 -3.11 -17.75
C LEU A 23 -19.82 -2.29 -18.90
N SER A 24 -19.62 -1.00 -18.66
CA SER A 24 -18.89 -0.13 -19.58
C SER A 24 -17.48 0.13 -19.05
N VAL A 25 -16.47 -0.12 -19.88
CA VAL A 25 -15.06 0.17 -19.58
C VAL A 25 -14.59 1.22 -20.60
N PRO A 26 -14.73 2.52 -20.28
CA PRO A 26 -14.46 3.60 -21.22
C PRO A 26 -12.98 3.70 -21.61
N ILE A 27 -12.08 3.29 -20.69
CA ILE A 27 -10.66 3.28 -20.93
C ILE A 27 -10.01 2.13 -20.15
N THR A 28 -9.02 1.47 -20.72
CA THR A 28 -8.26 0.41 -20.09
C THR A 28 -6.96 0.94 -19.48
N THR A 29 -6.39 0.23 -18.49
CA THR A 29 -5.07 0.55 -17.92
C THR A 29 -3.99 0.63 -19.00
N ARG A 30 -4.05 -0.25 -20.01
CA ARG A 30 -3.10 -0.21 -21.13
C ARG A 30 -3.19 1.09 -21.93
N GLN A 31 -4.40 1.55 -22.22
CA GLN A 31 -4.62 2.81 -22.94
C GLN A 31 -4.17 4.03 -22.13
N LEU A 32 -4.29 3.98 -20.79
CA LEU A 32 -3.77 5.04 -19.91
C LEU A 32 -2.25 5.05 -19.89
N LEU A 33 -1.60 3.87 -19.87
CA LEU A 33 -0.14 3.76 -19.99
C LEU A 33 0.36 4.26 -21.35
N ASP A 34 -0.32 3.90 -22.44
CA ASP A 34 0.05 4.32 -23.79
C ASP A 34 -0.13 5.82 -24.04
N LYS A 35 -0.94 6.51 -23.19
CA LYS A 35 -1.15 7.96 -23.21
C LYS A 35 -0.29 8.73 -22.21
N ASP A 36 0.56 8.04 -21.44
CA ASP A 36 1.33 8.61 -20.34
C ASP A 36 0.48 9.19 -19.19
N ASP A 37 -0.82 8.82 -19.11
CA ASP A 37 -1.70 9.17 -18.00
C ASP A 37 -1.42 8.31 -16.75
N LEU A 38 -0.76 7.16 -16.93
CA LEU A 38 -0.23 6.30 -15.87
C LEU A 38 1.24 5.99 -16.11
N CYS A 39 2.05 6.03 -15.07
CA CYS A 39 3.44 5.62 -15.16
C CYS A 39 3.58 4.08 -15.19
N PRO A 40 4.53 3.53 -15.96
CA PRO A 40 4.83 2.11 -15.94
C PRO A 40 5.42 1.69 -14.59
N VAL A 41 4.87 0.64 -14.00
CA VAL A 41 5.33 0.10 -12.72
C VAL A 41 6.30 -1.04 -12.94
N ARG A 42 7.41 -1.03 -12.20
CA ARG A 42 8.35 -2.15 -12.11
C ARG A 42 8.24 -2.79 -10.73
N TYR A 43 8.02 -4.09 -10.72
CA TYR A 43 7.90 -4.87 -9.49
C TYR A 43 9.23 -5.50 -9.14
N PHE A 44 9.65 -5.34 -7.89
CA PHE A 44 10.81 -6.01 -7.32
C PHE A 44 10.32 -6.91 -6.20
N GLY A 45 10.46 -8.22 -6.38
CA GLY A 45 10.12 -9.19 -5.33
C GLY A 45 11.21 -9.20 -4.26
N GLY A 46 10.81 -9.00 -3.02
CA GLY A 46 11.65 -9.22 -1.85
C GLY A 46 11.61 -10.68 -1.37
N ARG A 47 12.09 -10.90 -0.16
CA ARG A 47 12.01 -12.18 0.52
C ARG A 47 10.55 -12.53 0.83
N THR A 48 10.23 -13.81 0.70
CA THR A 48 8.90 -14.33 1.09
C THR A 48 8.88 -14.57 2.60
N VAL A 49 7.93 -13.96 3.29
CA VAL A 49 7.66 -14.20 4.72
C VAL A 49 7.04 -15.59 4.88
N ASP A 50 7.42 -16.33 5.91
CA ASP A 50 6.75 -17.58 6.26
C ASP A 50 5.40 -17.29 6.91
N LEU A 51 4.34 -17.50 6.15
CA LEU A 51 2.97 -17.25 6.57
C LEU A 51 2.27 -18.53 7.12
N LYS A 52 3.03 -19.59 7.41
CA LYS A 52 2.48 -20.78 8.05
C LYS A 52 1.91 -20.43 9.43
N GLY A 53 0.67 -20.82 9.67
CA GLY A 53 -0.02 -20.55 10.93
C GLY A 53 -0.63 -19.14 11.05
N VAL A 54 -0.45 -18.27 10.08
CA VAL A 54 -1.16 -16.98 10.05
C VAL A 54 -2.66 -17.23 9.86
N LYS A 55 -3.47 -16.70 10.80
CA LYS A 55 -4.92 -16.81 10.74
C LYS A 55 -5.48 -16.08 9.54
N THR A 56 -6.61 -16.56 9.04
CA THR A 56 -7.35 -15.93 7.96
C THR A 56 -8.74 -15.53 8.44
N LYS A 57 -9.30 -14.48 7.82
CA LYS A 57 -10.67 -14.03 8.04
C LYS A 57 -11.44 -13.94 6.74
N ARG A 58 -12.77 -14.10 6.82
CA ARG A 58 -13.67 -13.87 5.70
C ARG A 58 -13.86 -12.36 5.49
N LEU A 59 -13.84 -11.94 4.24
CA LEU A 59 -14.18 -10.58 3.84
C LEU A 59 -15.65 -10.52 3.41
N SER A 60 -16.32 -9.40 3.67
CA SER A 60 -17.64 -9.08 3.10
C SER A 60 -17.43 -8.20 1.85
N PRO A 61 -18.08 -8.51 0.73
CA PRO A 61 -19.15 -9.46 0.43
C PRO A 61 -18.68 -10.87 0.02
N GLY A 62 -17.47 -11.25 0.29
CA GLY A 62 -16.94 -12.60 0.06
C GLY A 62 -15.45 -12.60 -0.25
N GLY A 63 -14.80 -13.72 0.02
CA GLY A 63 -13.36 -13.89 -0.07
C GLY A 63 -12.74 -14.24 1.27
N VAL A 64 -11.46 -14.52 1.26
CA VAL A 64 -10.67 -14.83 2.46
C VAL A 64 -9.37 -14.06 2.35
N ASP A 65 -9.00 -13.39 3.43
CA ASP A 65 -7.69 -12.74 3.54
C ASP A 65 -7.06 -13.05 4.89
N TYR A 66 -5.82 -12.68 5.08
CA TYR A 66 -5.14 -12.83 6.36
C TYR A 66 -5.79 -11.95 7.43
N ASP A 67 -5.84 -12.47 8.65
CA ASP A 67 -6.19 -11.66 9.81
C ASP A 67 -5.08 -10.63 10.04
N PRO A 68 -5.40 -9.33 10.10
CA PRO A 68 -4.39 -8.27 10.12
C PRO A 68 -3.45 -8.34 11.32
N LYS A 69 -3.98 -8.71 12.49
CA LYS A 69 -3.17 -8.83 13.71
C LYS A 69 -2.22 -10.02 13.62
N SER A 70 -2.74 -11.17 13.19
CA SER A 70 -1.94 -12.39 13.03
C SER A 70 -0.86 -12.21 11.95
N LEU A 71 -1.14 -11.46 10.90
CA LEU A 71 -0.18 -11.13 9.86
C LEU A 71 0.91 -10.19 10.38
N ALA A 72 0.53 -9.13 11.08
CA ALA A 72 1.46 -8.19 11.68
C ALA A 72 2.41 -8.91 12.66
N ASP A 73 1.87 -9.76 13.54
CA ASP A 73 2.66 -10.55 14.48
C ASP A 73 3.67 -11.49 13.78
N ALA A 74 3.32 -12.02 12.61
CA ALA A 74 4.21 -12.89 11.83
C ALA A 74 5.33 -12.09 11.15
N ILE A 75 5.00 -10.92 10.61
CA ILE A 75 5.96 -10.02 9.96
C ILE A 75 6.92 -9.42 10.99
N ASP A 76 6.41 -8.97 12.15
CA ASP A 76 7.23 -8.37 13.22
C ASP A 76 8.24 -9.35 13.84
N LYS A 77 7.97 -10.66 13.76
CA LYS A 77 8.90 -11.73 14.19
C LYS A 77 10.03 -12.01 13.21
N ASP A 78 9.89 -11.63 11.94
CA ASP A 78 10.92 -11.86 10.92
C ASP A 78 11.91 -10.67 10.89
N GLU A 79 12.88 -10.70 11.79
CA GLU A 79 13.91 -9.66 11.90
C GLU A 79 14.72 -9.45 10.61
N LYS A 80 14.82 -10.49 9.76
CA LYS A 80 15.55 -10.40 8.49
C LYS A 80 14.78 -9.65 7.42
N LEU A 81 13.46 -9.62 7.51
CA LEU A 81 12.62 -8.94 6.53
C LEU A 81 12.92 -7.44 6.46
N ALA A 82 13.08 -6.81 7.61
CA ALA A 82 13.36 -5.38 7.67
C ALA A 82 14.76 -5.06 7.10
N GLY A 83 15.76 -5.92 7.34
CA GLY A 83 17.07 -5.80 6.70
C GLY A 83 17.00 -5.92 5.18
N ASP A 84 16.23 -6.90 4.67
CA ASP A 84 16.02 -7.10 3.25
C ASP A 84 15.30 -5.89 2.59
N ILE A 85 14.40 -5.22 3.31
CA ILE A 85 13.73 -4.00 2.85
C ILE A 85 14.74 -2.86 2.67
N ILE A 86 15.59 -2.64 3.68
CA ILE A 86 16.65 -1.62 3.64
C ILE A 86 17.62 -1.87 2.49
N GLU A 87 18.09 -3.12 2.35
CA GLU A 87 19.01 -3.49 1.29
C GLU A 87 18.38 -3.33 -0.10
N SER A 88 17.14 -3.75 -0.27
CA SER A 88 16.37 -3.56 -1.50
C SER A 88 16.18 -2.08 -1.82
N PHE A 89 15.89 -1.27 -0.80
CA PHE A 89 15.78 0.17 -0.97
C PHE A 89 17.10 0.80 -1.40
N LYS A 90 18.22 0.46 -0.78
CA LYS A 90 19.55 0.94 -1.17
C LYS A 90 19.90 0.59 -2.62
N ARG A 91 19.42 -0.55 -3.10
CA ARG A 91 19.68 -1.04 -4.45
C ARG A 91 18.76 -0.43 -5.50
N PHE A 92 17.50 -0.25 -5.21
CA PHE A 92 16.48 0.11 -6.19
C PHE A 92 15.78 1.44 -5.89
N GLY A 93 15.88 1.94 -4.65
CA GLY A 93 15.19 3.12 -4.19
C GLY A 93 15.64 4.38 -4.91
N LYS A 94 14.67 5.20 -5.25
CA LYS A 94 14.88 6.51 -5.86
C LYS A 94 13.82 7.47 -5.37
N GLY A 95 14.27 8.66 -5.00
CA GLY A 95 13.36 9.76 -4.67
C GLY A 95 12.40 9.46 -3.53
N GLN A 96 11.26 10.14 -3.57
CA GLN A 96 10.25 10.05 -2.54
C GLN A 96 9.54 8.70 -2.57
N THR A 97 9.35 8.11 -1.39
CA THR A 97 8.92 6.74 -1.20
C THR A 97 7.83 6.66 -0.15
N ILE A 98 6.79 5.88 -0.42
CA ILE A 98 5.79 5.48 0.57
C ILE A 98 6.09 4.05 1.00
N ALA A 99 6.07 3.79 2.32
CA ALA A 99 6.17 2.46 2.88
C ALA A 99 4.87 2.06 3.60
N LEU A 100 4.20 1.04 3.08
CA LEU A 100 2.97 0.49 3.65
C LEU A 100 3.31 -0.63 4.61
N SER A 101 2.99 -0.46 5.88
CA SER A 101 3.31 -1.38 6.97
C SER A 101 2.09 -2.10 7.54
N PRO A 102 2.20 -3.35 7.99
CA PRO A 102 1.08 -4.13 8.50
C PRO A 102 0.56 -3.62 9.87
N SER A 103 1.40 -2.91 10.62
CA SER A 103 1.05 -2.32 11.91
C SER A 103 1.76 -0.98 12.11
N ILE A 104 1.24 -0.16 13.04
CA ILE A 104 1.89 1.10 13.47
C ILE A 104 3.26 0.81 14.07
N GLN A 105 3.37 -0.24 14.87
CA GLN A 105 4.63 -0.63 15.50
C GLN A 105 5.69 -1.01 14.44
N HIS A 106 5.29 -1.79 13.43
CA HIS A 106 6.18 -2.12 12.32
C HIS A 106 6.61 -0.88 11.54
N SER A 107 5.69 0.04 11.28
CA SER A 107 5.98 1.30 10.59
C SER A 107 7.01 2.14 11.36
N LYS A 108 6.85 2.30 12.67
CA LYS A 108 7.80 3.03 13.52
C LYS A 108 9.18 2.37 13.55
N LYS A 109 9.21 1.04 13.70
CA LYS A 109 10.47 0.27 13.64
C LYS A 109 11.18 0.42 12.28
N LEU A 110 10.43 0.38 11.20
CA LEU A 110 10.98 0.56 9.85
C LEU A 110 11.58 1.96 9.67
N VAL A 111 10.92 3.00 10.17
CA VAL A 111 11.45 4.37 10.17
C VAL A 111 12.76 4.45 10.93
N GLU A 112 12.83 3.94 12.17
CA GLU A 112 14.06 3.89 12.95
C GLU A 112 15.20 3.20 12.20
N MET A 113 14.92 2.10 11.52
CA MET A 113 15.92 1.38 10.74
C MET A 113 16.44 2.19 9.56
N PHE A 114 15.56 2.88 8.82
CA PHE A 114 15.98 3.77 7.73
C PHE A 114 16.83 4.94 8.26
N GLN A 115 16.41 5.56 9.35
CA GLN A 115 17.14 6.66 9.98
C GLN A 115 18.54 6.23 10.47
N ASN A 116 18.67 5.03 11.03
CA ASN A 116 19.96 4.45 11.42
C ASN A 116 20.93 4.25 10.24
N GLU A 117 20.38 4.09 9.03
CA GLU A 117 21.13 3.98 7.78
C GLU A 117 21.35 5.34 7.08
N GLY A 118 21.00 6.43 7.76
CA GLY A 118 21.15 7.81 7.25
C GLY A 118 20.11 8.20 6.18
N ILE A 119 19.02 7.44 6.07
CA ILE A 119 17.91 7.72 5.14
C ILE A 119 16.82 8.43 5.93
N SER A 120 16.43 9.63 5.49
CA SER A 120 15.38 10.41 6.14
C SER A 120 14.02 9.73 5.97
N ALA A 121 13.36 9.46 7.09
CA ALA A 121 12.08 8.75 7.12
C ALA A 121 11.21 9.26 8.26
N GLU A 122 9.91 9.34 8.03
CA GLU A 122 8.92 9.72 9.02
C GLU A 122 7.75 8.72 9.03
N HIS A 123 7.12 8.60 10.20
CA HIS A 123 5.94 7.78 10.39
C HIS A 123 4.68 8.64 10.44
N ILE A 124 3.59 8.13 9.86
CA ILE A 124 2.28 8.75 9.95
C ILE A 124 1.22 7.69 10.29
N ASP A 125 0.29 8.02 11.19
CA ASP A 125 -0.84 7.16 11.53
C ASP A 125 -2.15 7.95 11.79
N GLY A 126 -3.25 7.22 11.92
CA GLY A 126 -4.57 7.81 12.11
C GLY A 126 -4.86 8.32 13.52
N TYR A 127 -3.95 8.15 14.49
CA TYR A 127 -4.08 8.68 15.85
C TYR A 127 -3.42 10.04 16.04
N MET A 128 -2.60 10.47 15.08
CA MET A 128 -2.02 11.80 15.06
C MET A 128 -3.08 12.87 14.80
N ASP A 129 -2.85 14.07 15.29
CA ASP A 129 -3.71 15.21 15.00
C ASP A 129 -3.72 15.54 13.50
N GLU A 130 -4.82 16.11 13.04
CA GLU A 130 -4.98 16.47 11.62
C GLU A 130 -3.91 17.44 11.15
N GLU A 131 -3.57 18.44 12.00
CA GLU A 131 -2.54 19.44 11.68
C GLU A 131 -1.17 18.77 11.53
N GLU A 132 -0.82 17.86 12.44
CA GLU A 132 0.44 17.11 12.38
C GLU A 132 0.51 16.26 11.09
N ARG A 133 -0.57 15.58 10.75
CA ARG A 133 -0.64 14.78 9.50
C ARG A 133 -0.46 15.65 8.26
N GLN A 134 -1.13 16.80 8.21
CA GLN A 134 -1.01 17.73 7.07
C GLN A 134 0.41 18.30 6.94
N MET A 135 1.07 18.60 8.05
CA MET A 135 2.47 19.01 8.04
C MET A 135 3.39 17.92 7.49
N LEU A 136 3.21 16.65 7.92
CA LEU A 136 4.01 15.53 7.42
C LEU A 136 3.79 15.30 5.91
N PHE A 137 2.55 15.39 5.44
CA PHE A 137 2.28 15.32 4.01
C PHE A 137 2.95 16.45 3.23
N ALA A 138 2.80 17.70 3.69
CA ALA A 138 3.40 18.85 3.04
C ALA A 138 4.94 18.74 3.00
N SER A 139 5.57 18.31 4.10
CA SER A 139 7.03 18.10 4.16
C SER A 139 7.48 16.94 3.25
N HIS A 140 6.72 15.86 3.17
CA HIS A 140 7.02 14.78 2.23
C HIS A 140 6.88 15.28 0.79
N ASP A 141 5.82 16.01 0.46
CA ASP A 141 5.60 16.58 -0.87
C ASP A 141 6.70 17.57 -1.27
N ALA A 142 7.21 18.34 -0.30
CA ALA A 142 8.34 19.27 -0.49
C ALA A 142 9.70 18.56 -0.64
N GLY A 143 9.78 17.27 -0.27
CA GLY A 143 11.03 16.49 -0.31
C GLY A 143 11.94 16.70 0.90
N ASP A 144 11.41 17.20 2.02
CA ASP A 144 12.17 17.43 3.25
C ASP A 144 12.68 16.11 3.86
N PHE A 145 11.96 15.01 3.59
CA PHE A 145 12.40 13.66 3.91
C PHE A 145 12.00 12.68 2.81
N GLN A 146 12.69 11.53 2.75
CA GLN A 146 12.60 10.62 1.61
C GLN A 146 11.49 9.57 1.75
N ILE A 147 11.26 9.05 2.97
CA ILE A 147 10.34 7.94 3.18
C ILE A 147 9.23 8.32 4.14
N LEU A 148 7.99 8.21 3.68
CA LEU A 148 6.79 8.30 4.50
C LEU A 148 6.25 6.89 4.77
N SER A 149 6.35 6.42 6.02
CA SER A 149 5.86 5.10 6.42
C SER A 149 4.53 5.21 7.14
N CYS A 150 3.57 4.38 6.76
CA CYS A 150 2.26 4.35 7.39
C CYS A 150 1.69 2.94 7.55
N SER A 151 0.70 2.81 8.43
CA SER A 151 -0.12 1.61 8.54
C SER A 151 -1.55 1.92 8.12
N ARG A 152 -1.97 1.42 6.94
CA ARG A 152 -3.34 1.49 6.39
C ARG A 152 -3.93 2.89 6.17
N LEU A 153 -3.18 3.95 6.37
CA LEU A 153 -3.67 5.32 6.22
C LEU A 153 -3.79 5.73 4.75
N LEU A 154 -2.83 5.29 3.92
CA LEU A 154 -2.70 5.70 2.52
C LEU A 154 -3.21 4.65 1.51
N ASN A 155 -4.13 3.79 1.92
CA ASN A 155 -4.63 2.72 1.05
C ASN A 155 -5.49 3.21 -0.12
N THR A 156 -6.15 4.37 0.02
CA THR A 156 -7.02 4.94 -1.03
C THR A 156 -7.08 6.45 -0.93
N GLY A 157 -7.10 7.13 -2.07
CA GLY A 157 -7.41 8.56 -2.15
C GLY A 157 -6.24 9.50 -1.87
N TYR A 158 -5.03 9.00 -1.64
CA TYR A 158 -3.84 9.84 -1.55
C TYR A 158 -3.24 10.02 -2.95
N ASP A 159 -3.25 11.24 -3.43
CA ASP A 159 -2.65 11.63 -4.71
C ASP A 159 -1.26 12.23 -4.45
N ALA A 160 -0.23 11.53 -4.89
CA ALA A 160 1.16 11.88 -4.65
C ALA A 160 2.01 11.65 -5.91
N PRO A 161 1.89 12.50 -6.93
CA PRO A 161 2.57 12.32 -8.22
C PRO A 161 4.10 12.37 -8.12
N GLN A 162 4.65 12.93 -7.05
CA GLN A 162 6.09 12.99 -6.77
C GLN A 162 6.66 11.66 -6.26
N VAL A 163 5.83 10.73 -5.78
CA VAL A 163 6.27 9.44 -5.26
C VAL A 163 6.79 8.56 -6.39
N GLN A 164 8.00 8.07 -6.24
CA GLN A 164 8.71 7.27 -7.24
C GLN A 164 8.83 5.80 -6.85
N MET A 165 8.60 5.46 -5.59
CA MET A 165 8.68 4.10 -5.09
C MET A 165 7.59 3.82 -4.04
N LEU A 166 7.05 2.61 -4.11
CA LEU A 166 6.19 2.05 -3.07
C LEU A 166 6.87 0.81 -2.48
N ILE A 167 7.01 0.79 -1.16
CA ILE A 167 7.43 -0.39 -0.40
C ILE A 167 6.16 -0.98 0.21
N ASP A 168 5.77 -2.17 -0.24
CA ASP A 168 4.61 -2.87 0.29
C ASP A 168 5.05 -4.02 1.19
N CYS A 169 4.88 -3.83 2.50
CA CYS A 169 5.14 -4.85 3.52
C CYS A 169 3.91 -5.71 3.84
N PHE A 170 2.83 -5.56 3.08
CA PHE A 170 1.65 -6.39 3.25
C PHE A 170 1.75 -7.69 2.45
N SER A 171 1.14 -8.73 3.02
CA SER A 171 0.79 -9.94 2.28
C SER A 171 -0.73 -10.06 2.25
N THR A 172 -1.30 -10.27 1.08
CA THR A 172 -2.74 -10.42 0.91
C THR A 172 -3.05 -11.65 0.04
N LYS A 173 -4.19 -12.28 0.31
CA LYS A 173 -4.80 -13.30 -0.56
C LYS A 173 -5.84 -12.70 -1.50
N SER A 174 -6.17 -11.43 -1.31
CA SER A 174 -7.17 -10.70 -2.08
C SER A 174 -6.53 -9.98 -3.25
N LEU A 175 -6.88 -10.36 -4.46
CA LEU A 175 -6.43 -9.66 -5.67
C LEU A 175 -6.87 -8.19 -5.67
N ILE A 176 -8.05 -7.90 -5.12
CA ILE A 176 -8.59 -6.53 -5.04
C ILE A 176 -7.78 -5.66 -4.08
N SER A 177 -7.23 -6.25 -3.01
CA SER A 177 -6.39 -5.52 -2.06
C SER A 177 -4.96 -5.31 -2.56
N PHE A 178 -4.58 -5.99 -3.64
CA PHE A 178 -3.26 -5.90 -4.25
C PHE A 178 -3.21 -4.88 -5.41
N ILE A 179 -4.34 -4.61 -6.04
CA ILE A 179 -4.50 -3.64 -7.13
C ILE A 179 -4.85 -2.27 -6.57
#